data_c0ef1e4995489a077915de494490979a
#
_entry.id   c0ef1e4995489a077915de494490979a
#
_cell.length_a   1.000
_cell.length_b   1.000
_cell.length_c   1.000
_cell.angle_alpha   90.00
_cell.angle_beta   90.00
_cell.angle_gamma   90.00
#
_symmetry.space_group_name_H-M   'P 1'
#
loop_
_entity.id
_entity.type
_entity.pdbx_description
1 polymer ?
#
loop_
_entity_poly.entity_id
_entity_poly.type
_entity_poly.pdbx_seq_one_letter_code
_entity_poly.pdbx_strand_id
1 'polypeptide(L)'
;MTGGFFDFKRVHRRLRTPLTTGAGSVNSVDRIILRTQSDQGTGYGEIAPWPGFPTESVEQALEFLRSAQGNLPHLVAAVDASPTPLPCLSSGLSSCRLWDKIIGFGGSLPCAGLMTLSVMETEAKVAAGFKTLKVKISPETSEESIHGVLSRFPGSLRLDANGSLDLQTARRWTEFARAQAQVEFLEQPLPVGHPGYASLGPDKIALDESFLTPGGIDWSGIVVVKPLLAGDWDDLLAWRTTRADAVVYSSCFETAIGRQGALWLASQDPAAGTVGFDTLGRFESDGRDRHAAGPSASGLPGYDWAGFWHDLT
;
A
#
# COMPACT_ATOMS: atom_id res chain seq x y z
N MET A 1 15.26 19.42 10.33
CA MET A 1 16.38 19.55 9.36
C MET A 1 16.61 21.04 9.12
N THR A 2 17.77 21.57 9.56
CA THR A 2 18.07 23.02 9.54
C THR A 2 18.74 23.50 8.24
N GLY A 3 19.06 22.61 7.30
CA GLY A 3 19.63 22.88 5.99
C GLY A 3 19.49 21.66 5.10
N GLY A 4 19.70 21.84 3.78
CA GLY A 4 19.72 20.75 2.84
C GLY A 4 19.04 21.05 1.52
N PHE A 5 19.27 20.17 0.57
CA PHE A 5 18.74 20.25 -0.78
C PHE A 5 17.94 19.00 -1.10
N PHE A 6 17.08 19.10 -2.10
CA PHE A 6 16.42 17.95 -2.67
C PHE A 6 16.40 18.03 -4.19
N ASP A 7 16.38 16.85 -4.80
CA ASP A 7 16.09 16.62 -6.21
C ASP A 7 14.94 15.64 -6.34
N PHE A 8 14.28 15.63 -7.47
CA PHE A 8 13.24 14.64 -7.76
C PHE A 8 13.24 14.23 -9.22
N LYS A 9 12.76 13.01 -9.45
CA LYS A 9 12.56 12.45 -10.81
C LYS A 9 11.12 11.92 -10.91
N ARG A 10 10.42 12.29 -11.98
CA ARG A 10 9.13 11.68 -12.34
C ARG A 10 9.37 10.41 -13.12
N VAL A 11 8.74 9.33 -12.72
CA VAL A 11 8.86 8.01 -13.34
C VAL A 11 7.48 7.56 -13.79
N HIS A 12 7.32 7.30 -15.08
CA HIS A 12 6.11 6.73 -15.64
C HIS A 12 6.21 5.21 -15.70
N ARG A 13 5.19 4.50 -15.20
CA ARG A 13 5.14 3.03 -15.16
C ARG A 13 3.88 2.52 -15.83
N ARG A 14 4.01 1.69 -16.85
CA ARG A 14 2.90 1.04 -17.56
C ARG A 14 2.59 -0.31 -16.93
N LEU A 15 1.31 -0.57 -16.69
CA LEU A 15 0.85 -1.87 -16.22
C LEU A 15 0.79 -2.87 -17.39
N ARG A 16 1.20 -4.11 -17.17
CA ARG A 16 1.08 -5.21 -18.15
C ARG A 16 -0.38 -5.53 -18.48
N THR A 17 -1.23 -5.38 -17.48
CA THR A 17 -2.68 -5.57 -17.58
C THR A 17 -3.35 -4.46 -16.79
N PRO A 18 -4.36 -3.80 -17.34
CA PRO A 18 -5.12 -2.79 -16.63
C PRO A 18 -5.64 -3.30 -15.29
N LEU A 19 -5.59 -2.45 -14.27
CA LEU A 19 -6.19 -2.75 -12.97
C LEU A 19 -7.52 -2.04 -12.84
N THR A 20 -8.58 -2.80 -12.55
CA THR A 20 -9.86 -2.24 -12.17
C THR A 20 -9.82 -1.85 -10.70
N THR A 21 -10.16 -0.60 -10.41
CA THR A 21 -10.27 -0.02 -9.06
C THR A 21 -11.66 0.58 -8.89
N GLY A 22 -12.04 0.97 -7.68
CA GLY A 22 -13.27 1.71 -7.44
C GLY A 22 -13.36 3.05 -8.20
N ALA A 23 -12.22 3.61 -8.61
CA ALA A 23 -12.12 4.85 -9.40
C ALA A 23 -12.06 4.62 -10.92
N GLY A 24 -12.14 3.38 -11.39
CA GLY A 24 -12.08 3.02 -12.81
C GLY A 24 -10.85 2.19 -13.18
N SER A 25 -10.55 2.11 -14.49
CA SER A 25 -9.43 1.32 -15.02
C SER A 25 -8.14 2.14 -15.02
N VAL A 26 -7.08 1.59 -14.45
CA VAL A 26 -5.74 2.18 -14.40
C VAL A 26 -4.81 1.38 -15.32
N ASN A 27 -4.22 2.06 -16.32
CA ASN A 27 -3.30 1.46 -17.30
C ASN A 27 -1.83 1.80 -17.02
N SER A 28 -1.60 2.91 -16.33
CA SER A 28 -0.28 3.39 -15.97
C SER A 28 -0.36 4.29 -14.75
N VAL A 29 0.76 4.48 -14.09
CA VAL A 29 0.89 5.39 -12.95
C VAL A 29 2.17 6.21 -13.08
N ASP A 30 2.14 7.43 -12.57
CA ASP A 30 3.34 8.24 -12.35
C ASP A 30 3.75 8.14 -10.89
N ARG A 31 5.06 8.12 -10.68
CA ARG A 31 5.70 8.15 -9.37
C ARG A 31 6.71 9.29 -9.36
N ILE A 32 6.91 9.89 -8.20
CA ILE A 32 7.98 10.87 -8.03
C ILE A 32 8.96 10.28 -7.03
N ILE A 33 10.19 10.06 -7.47
CA ILE A 33 11.26 9.63 -6.58
C ILE A 33 11.95 10.89 -6.08
N LEU A 34 12.05 11.02 -4.76
CA LEU A 34 12.67 12.12 -4.06
C LEU A 34 14.05 11.68 -3.55
N ARG A 35 15.04 12.56 -3.70
CA ARG A 35 16.35 12.46 -3.06
C ARG A 35 16.59 13.71 -2.25
N THR A 36 16.98 13.55 -1.00
CA THR A 36 17.37 14.64 -0.12
C THR A 36 18.86 14.54 0.23
N GLN A 37 19.49 15.67 0.45
CA GLN A 37 20.86 15.80 0.94
C GLN A 37 20.89 16.81 2.08
N SER A 38 21.34 16.39 3.25
CA SER A 38 21.44 17.22 4.45
C SER A 38 22.71 16.86 5.23
N ASP A 39 22.89 17.46 6.38
CA ASP A 39 23.93 17.11 7.35
C ASP A 39 23.82 15.66 7.87
N GLN A 40 22.63 15.06 7.76
CA GLN A 40 22.39 13.66 8.10
C GLN A 40 22.72 12.67 6.97
N GLY A 41 23.11 13.18 5.79
CA GLY A 41 23.43 12.36 4.63
C GLY A 41 22.40 12.44 3.52
N THR A 42 22.41 11.42 2.64
CA THR A 42 21.49 11.29 1.51
C THR A 42 20.32 10.40 1.89
N GLY A 43 19.10 10.90 1.69
CA GLY A 43 17.86 10.14 1.86
C GLY A 43 17.12 9.94 0.56
N TYR A 44 16.33 8.87 0.49
CA TYR A 44 15.45 8.59 -0.65
C TYR A 44 14.03 8.34 -0.19
N GLY A 45 13.06 8.76 -1.02
CA GLY A 45 11.63 8.53 -0.78
C GLY A 45 10.86 8.47 -2.08
N GLU A 46 9.63 8.01 -2.00
CA GLU A 46 8.73 7.95 -3.14
C GLU A 46 7.40 8.60 -2.79
N ILE A 47 6.92 9.46 -3.68
CA ILE A 47 5.61 10.09 -3.64
C ILE A 47 4.75 9.33 -4.66
N ALA A 48 3.74 8.62 -4.17
CA ALA A 48 3.05 7.59 -4.95
C ALA A 48 1.52 7.71 -4.91
N PRO A 49 0.92 8.84 -5.31
CA PRO A 49 -0.53 8.96 -5.36
C PRO A 49 -1.16 7.80 -6.15
N TRP A 50 -2.31 7.31 -5.65
CA TRP A 50 -3.03 6.23 -6.30
C TRP A 50 -4.48 6.63 -6.56
N PRO A 51 -5.02 6.40 -7.77
CA PRO A 51 -6.41 6.74 -8.09
C PRO A 51 -7.41 6.08 -7.13
N GLY A 52 -8.38 6.87 -6.65
CA GLY A 52 -9.41 6.39 -5.72
C GLY A 52 -9.09 6.60 -4.24
N PHE A 53 -7.86 7.01 -3.90
CA PHE A 53 -7.51 7.41 -2.54
C PHE A 53 -7.62 8.92 -2.35
N PRO A 54 -8.00 9.40 -1.17
CA PRO A 54 -8.15 10.84 -0.88
C PRO A 54 -6.77 11.48 -0.59
N THR A 55 -5.87 11.41 -1.57
CA THR A 55 -4.52 11.98 -1.51
C THR A 55 -4.39 13.09 -2.55
N GLU A 56 -3.30 13.86 -2.45
CA GLU A 56 -2.91 14.77 -3.52
C GLU A 56 -2.63 14.01 -4.82
N SER A 57 -2.78 14.70 -5.94
CA SER A 57 -2.37 14.18 -7.26
C SER A 57 -0.87 14.35 -7.49
N VAL A 58 -0.33 13.64 -8.49
CA VAL A 58 1.06 13.80 -8.93
C VAL A 58 1.37 15.25 -9.30
N GLU A 59 0.45 15.92 -10.00
CA GLU A 59 0.65 17.30 -10.42
C GLU A 59 0.67 18.29 -9.23
N GLN A 60 -0.19 18.07 -8.24
CA GLN A 60 -0.14 18.86 -6.99
C GLN A 60 1.19 18.65 -6.24
N ALA A 61 1.65 17.42 -6.10
CA ALA A 61 2.95 17.15 -5.49
C ALA A 61 4.10 17.82 -6.26
N LEU A 62 4.08 17.76 -7.61
CA LEU A 62 5.09 18.42 -8.45
C LEU A 62 5.07 19.95 -8.30
N GLU A 63 3.92 20.57 -8.07
CA GLU A 63 3.80 22.01 -7.83
C GLU A 63 4.53 22.41 -6.54
N PHE A 64 4.32 21.70 -5.44
CA PHE A 64 5.05 21.90 -4.19
C PHE A 64 6.56 21.72 -4.35
N LEU A 65 7.00 20.66 -5.02
CA LEU A 65 8.42 20.42 -5.25
C LEU A 65 9.08 21.54 -6.09
N ARG A 66 8.41 21.97 -7.15
CA ARG A 66 8.93 23.05 -8.01
C ARG A 66 8.96 24.39 -7.28
N SER A 67 7.94 24.72 -6.49
CA SER A 67 7.86 25.97 -5.73
C SER A 67 8.98 26.10 -4.70
N ALA A 68 9.41 25.00 -4.11
CA ALA A 68 10.50 24.96 -3.13
C ALA A 68 11.91 25.05 -3.75
N GLN A 69 12.05 24.99 -5.08
CA GLN A 69 13.31 25.23 -5.82
C GLN A 69 14.53 24.47 -5.28
N GLY A 70 14.34 23.21 -4.90
CA GLY A 70 15.40 22.37 -4.35
C GLY A 70 15.77 22.65 -2.88
N ASN A 71 15.14 23.62 -2.22
CA ASN A 71 15.36 23.96 -0.84
C ASN A 71 14.55 23.07 0.09
N LEU A 72 15.20 22.13 0.80
CA LEU A 72 14.52 21.14 1.62
C LEU A 72 13.77 21.76 2.82
N PRO A 73 14.35 22.68 3.63
CA PRO A 73 13.61 23.37 4.68
C PRO A 73 12.37 24.10 4.19
N HIS A 74 12.45 24.74 3.01
CA HIS A 74 11.29 25.42 2.41
C HIS A 74 10.20 24.43 2.01
N LEU A 75 10.58 23.28 1.42
CA LEU A 75 9.61 22.22 1.07
C LEU A 75 8.89 21.69 2.32
N VAL A 76 9.62 21.36 3.37
CA VAL A 76 9.05 20.86 4.63
C VAL A 76 8.07 21.89 5.20
N ALA A 77 8.50 23.15 5.35
CA ALA A 77 7.64 24.22 5.87
C ALA A 77 6.37 24.45 5.00
N ALA A 78 6.49 24.32 3.67
CA ALA A 78 5.35 24.48 2.77
C ALA A 78 4.34 23.31 2.92
N VAL A 79 4.84 22.10 3.11
CA VAL A 79 4.00 20.91 3.36
C VAL A 79 3.28 21.02 4.71
N ASP A 80 4.00 21.38 5.77
CA ASP A 80 3.44 21.56 7.12
C ASP A 80 2.39 22.67 7.17
N ALA A 81 2.58 23.75 6.39
CA ALA A 81 1.66 24.88 6.30
C ALA A 81 0.50 24.68 5.31
N SER A 82 0.45 23.55 4.61
CA SER A 82 -0.58 23.31 3.59
C SER A 82 -1.97 23.21 4.22
N PRO A 83 -2.97 23.97 3.71
CA PRO A 83 -4.34 23.88 4.20
C PRO A 83 -5.04 22.56 3.81
N THR A 84 -4.48 21.83 2.86
CA THR A 84 -4.96 20.53 2.43
C THR A 84 -3.91 19.46 2.74
N PRO A 85 -4.31 18.29 3.25
CA PRO A 85 -3.39 17.20 3.50
C PRO A 85 -2.63 16.78 2.23
N LEU A 86 -1.33 16.50 2.37
CA LEU A 86 -0.43 16.03 1.32
C LEU A 86 0.21 14.70 1.75
N PRO A 87 -0.59 13.64 1.93
CA PRO A 87 -0.11 12.43 2.60
C PRO A 87 0.99 11.69 1.84
N CYS A 88 0.98 11.67 0.51
CA CYS A 88 2.03 11.04 -0.27
C CYS A 88 3.35 11.82 -0.19
N LEU A 89 3.28 13.15 -0.24
CA LEU A 89 4.45 14.02 -0.10
C LEU A 89 5.06 13.90 1.30
N SER A 90 4.22 13.89 2.34
CA SER A 90 4.65 13.69 3.73
C SER A 90 5.29 12.32 3.92
N SER A 91 4.73 11.26 3.34
CA SER A 91 5.33 9.91 3.36
C SER A 91 6.69 9.88 2.66
N GLY A 92 6.81 10.52 1.49
CA GLY A 92 8.08 10.61 0.77
C GLY A 92 9.15 11.33 1.56
N LEU A 93 8.82 12.45 2.23
CA LEU A 93 9.72 13.18 3.11
C LEU A 93 10.10 12.37 4.37
N SER A 94 9.15 11.64 4.95
CA SER A 94 9.41 10.73 6.09
C SER A 94 10.40 9.64 5.70
N SER A 95 10.23 9.02 4.54
CA SER A 95 11.17 8.03 4.01
C SER A 95 12.57 8.62 3.85
N CYS A 96 12.70 9.82 3.25
CA CYS A 96 13.98 10.49 3.13
C CYS A 96 14.64 10.75 4.50
N ARG A 97 13.89 11.25 5.47
CA ARG A 97 14.36 11.57 6.82
C ARG A 97 14.82 10.34 7.60
N LEU A 98 14.16 9.21 7.40
CA LEU A 98 14.43 7.95 8.10
C LEU A 98 15.33 7.00 7.30
N TRP A 99 15.91 7.46 6.20
CA TRP A 99 16.65 6.61 5.26
C TRP A 99 17.88 5.93 5.87
N ASP A 100 18.53 6.55 6.82
CA ASP A 100 19.64 5.96 7.59
C ASP A 100 19.25 4.64 8.27
N LYS A 101 18.01 4.53 8.74
CA LYS A 101 17.41 3.32 9.32
C LYS A 101 16.90 2.35 8.26
N ILE A 102 16.37 2.89 7.15
CA ILE A 102 15.75 2.13 6.06
C ILE A 102 16.79 1.41 5.21
N ILE A 103 17.91 2.06 4.90
CA ILE A 103 18.93 1.56 3.96
C ILE A 103 19.50 0.20 4.37
N GLY A 104 19.66 -0.03 5.68
CA GLY A 104 20.18 -1.29 6.23
C GLY A 104 19.13 -2.38 6.43
N PHE A 105 17.85 -2.10 6.16
CA PHE A 105 16.79 -3.07 6.42
C PHE A 105 16.86 -4.25 5.47
N GLY A 106 17.07 -5.44 6.04
CA GLY A 106 17.07 -6.73 5.35
C GLY A 106 16.09 -7.74 5.94
N GLY A 107 15.17 -7.28 6.82
CA GLY A 107 14.14 -8.12 7.39
C GLY A 107 13.15 -8.67 6.34
N SER A 108 12.40 -9.70 6.73
CA SER A 108 11.42 -10.36 5.87
C SER A 108 10.09 -10.50 6.59
N LEU A 109 9.00 -10.21 5.89
CA LEU A 109 7.63 -10.32 6.39
C LEU A 109 6.86 -11.35 5.54
N PRO A 110 6.00 -12.19 6.14
CA PRO A 110 5.10 -13.05 5.37
C PRO A 110 4.25 -12.22 4.41
N CYS A 111 4.08 -12.69 3.17
CA CYS A 111 3.35 -11.96 2.14
C CYS A 111 2.14 -12.75 1.64
N ALA A 112 0.99 -12.10 1.53
CA ALA A 112 -0.20 -12.66 0.91
C ALA A 112 -0.06 -12.67 -0.61
N GLY A 113 -0.37 -13.81 -1.24
CA GLY A 113 -0.37 -13.95 -2.69
C GLY A 113 -1.59 -13.28 -3.32
N LEU A 114 -1.37 -12.31 -4.19
CA LEU A 114 -2.44 -11.67 -4.96
C LEU A 114 -2.78 -12.52 -6.17
N MET A 115 -4.06 -12.88 -6.33
CA MET A 115 -4.51 -13.74 -7.43
C MET A 115 -5.90 -13.39 -7.93
N THR A 116 -6.26 -13.96 -9.08
CA THR A 116 -7.62 -14.00 -9.61
C THR A 116 -8.33 -15.30 -9.17
N LEU A 117 -9.61 -15.43 -9.47
CA LEU A 117 -10.41 -16.65 -9.21
C LEU A 117 -10.05 -17.74 -10.24
N SER A 118 -8.82 -18.28 -10.16
CA SER A 118 -8.31 -19.30 -11.06
C SER A 118 -7.77 -20.50 -10.27
N VAL A 119 -8.22 -21.70 -10.62
CA VAL A 119 -7.69 -22.95 -10.02
C VAL A 119 -6.19 -23.07 -10.25
N MET A 120 -5.74 -22.84 -11.48
CA MET A 120 -4.32 -22.93 -11.84
C MET A 120 -3.47 -21.92 -11.07
N GLU A 121 -3.98 -20.69 -10.88
CA GLU A 121 -3.27 -19.66 -10.11
C GLU A 121 -3.24 -20.01 -8.61
N THR A 122 -4.34 -20.58 -8.08
CA THR A 122 -4.39 -21.11 -6.70
C THR A 122 -3.31 -22.17 -6.48
N GLU A 123 -3.24 -23.16 -7.35
CA GLU A 123 -2.25 -24.26 -7.25
C GLU A 123 -0.81 -23.74 -7.37
N ALA A 124 -0.56 -22.77 -8.27
CA ALA A 124 0.74 -22.13 -8.39
C ALA A 124 1.15 -21.38 -7.12
N LYS A 125 0.24 -20.66 -6.47
CA LYS A 125 0.49 -19.96 -5.20
C LYS A 125 0.71 -20.95 -4.04
N VAL A 126 -0.03 -22.06 -4.00
CA VAL A 126 0.19 -23.15 -3.04
C VAL A 126 1.59 -23.72 -3.21
N ALA A 127 1.96 -24.06 -4.45
CA ALA A 127 3.29 -24.63 -4.77
C ALA A 127 4.43 -23.65 -4.44
N ALA A 128 4.21 -22.33 -4.60
CA ALA A 128 5.15 -21.29 -4.21
C ALA A 128 5.26 -21.09 -2.68
N GLY A 129 4.40 -21.72 -1.89
CA GLY A 129 4.47 -21.72 -0.43
C GLY A 129 3.72 -20.56 0.26
N PHE A 130 2.86 -19.85 -0.43
CA PHE A 130 1.99 -18.83 0.20
C PHE A 130 1.10 -19.45 1.27
N LYS A 131 0.91 -18.73 2.39
CA LYS A 131 0.04 -19.14 3.51
C LYS A 131 -1.22 -18.29 3.62
N THR A 132 -1.25 -17.15 2.92
CA THR A 132 -2.41 -16.27 2.79
C THR A 132 -2.56 -15.91 1.32
N LEU A 133 -3.79 -15.93 0.80
CA LEU A 133 -4.13 -15.44 -0.53
C LEU A 133 -5.06 -14.24 -0.43
N LYS A 134 -4.91 -13.29 -1.35
CA LYS A 134 -5.85 -12.18 -1.54
C LYS A 134 -6.49 -12.31 -2.91
N VAL A 135 -7.83 -12.35 -2.94
CA VAL A 135 -8.65 -12.57 -4.13
C VAL A 135 -9.57 -11.38 -4.32
N LYS A 136 -9.59 -10.82 -5.53
CA LYS A 136 -10.60 -9.83 -5.90
C LYS A 136 -11.96 -10.47 -6.08
N ILE A 137 -12.98 -9.84 -5.51
CA ILE A 137 -14.38 -10.18 -5.73
C ILE A 137 -15.14 -9.00 -6.32
N SER A 138 -16.23 -9.29 -7.01
CA SER A 138 -17.13 -8.32 -7.64
C SER A 138 -18.59 -8.71 -7.38
N PRO A 139 -19.57 -7.90 -7.77
CA PRO A 139 -20.99 -8.27 -7.66
C PRO A 139 -21.33 -9.60 -8.34
N GLU A 140 -20.62 -9.96 -9.40
CA GLU A 140 -20.81 -11.19 -10.19
C GLU A 140 -20.11 -12.42 -9.59
N THR A 141 -19.25 -12.22 -8.58
CA THR A 141 -18.55 -13.33 -7.95
C THR A 141 -19.51 -14.24 -7.19
N SER A 142 -19.44 -15.56 -7.43
CA SER A 142 -20.24 -16.53 -6.72
C SER A 142 -19.48 -17.10 -5.50
N GLU A 143 -20.24 -17.47 -4.45
CA GLU A 143 -19.67 -18.15 -3.28
C GLU A 143 -19.03 -19.49 -3.66
N GLU A 144 -19.60 -20.20 -4.65
CA GLU A 144 -19.07 -21.46 -5.17
C GLU A 144 -17.64 -21.29 -5.71
N SER A 145 -17.38 -20.16 -6.41
CA SER A 145 -16.01 -19.85 -6.88
C SER A 145 -15.03 -19.71 -5.73
N ILE A 146 -15.43 -19.07 -4.62
CA ILE A 146 -14.62 -18.94 -3.43
C ILE A 146 -14.45 -20.29 -2.71
N HIS A 147 -15.49 -21.10 -2.61
CA HIS A 147 -15.37 -22.47 -2.09
C HIS A 147 -14.41 -23.31 -2.94
N GLY A 148 -14.37 -23.09 -4.26
CA GLY A 148 -13.41 -23.73 -5.16
C GLY A 148 -11.94 -23.37 -4.81
N VAL A 149 -11.67 -22.16 -4.37
CA VAL A 149 -10.35 -21.73 -3.86
C VAL A 149 -10.10 -22.37 -2.48
N LEU A 150 -11.04 -22.22 -1.55
CA LEU A 150 -10.90 -22.73 -0.16
C LEU A 150 -10.63 -24.23 -0.09
N SER A 151 -11.25 -25.02 -0.99
CA SER A 151 -11.05 -26.47 -1.05
C SER A 151 -9.63 -26.89 -1.51
N ARG A 152 -8.89 -26.00 -2.16
CA ARG A 152 -7.55 -26.26 -2.71
C ARG A 152 -6.44 -25.56 -1.94
N PHE A 153 -6.81 -24.57 -1.14
CA PHE A 153 -5.86 -23.75 -0.39
C PHE A 153 -6.08 -23.92 1.11
N PRO A 154 -5.16 -24.54 1.84
CA PRO A 154 -5.32 -24.82 3.27
C PRO A 154 -5.01 -23.62 4.19
N GLY A 155 -4.62 -22.48 3.61
CA GLY A 155 -4.25 -21.27 4.34
C GLY A 155 -5.41 -20.27 4.50
N SER A 156 -5.06 -19.04 4.81
CA SER A 156 -6.01 -17.95 5.03
C SER A 156 -6.37 -17.23 3.72
N LEU A 157 -7.60 -16.76 3.58
CA LEU A 157 -8.09 -16.03 2.42
C LEU A 157 -8.55 -14.62 2.82
N ARG A 158 -8.15 -13.62 2.04
CA ARG A 158 -8.64 -12.24 2.10
C ARG A 158 -9.46 -11.97 0.86
N LEU A 159 -10.69 -11.50 1.04
CA LEU A 159 -11.59 -11.11 -0.06
C LEU A 159 -11.52 -9.61 -0.24
N ASP A 160 -11.26 -9.13 -1.45
CA ASP A 160 -11.11 -7.70 -1.74
C ASP A 160 -12.15 -7.26 -2.77
N ALA A 161 -13.09 -6.43 -2.35
CA ALA A 161 -14.17 -5.93 -3.20
C ALA A 161 -13.86 -4.55 -3.82
N ASN A 162 -12.80 -3.86 -3.40
CA ASN A 162 -12.44 -2.51 -3.86
C ASN A 162 -13.64 -1.54 -3.95
N GLY A 163 -14.57 -1.60 -2.99
CA GLY A 163 -15.74 -0.73 -2.92
C GLY A 163 -16.82 -0.99 -3.97
N SER A 164 -16.80 -2.12 -4.65
CA SER A 164 -17.66 -2.39 -5.80
C SER A 164 -19.05 -2.95 -5.45
N LEU A 165 -19.29 -3.35 -4.20
CA LEU A 165 -20.54 -4.01 -3.82
C LEU A 165 -21.62 -3.00 -3.40
N ASP A 166 -22.87 -3.33 -3.65
CA ASP A 166 -24.00 -2.69 -2.98
C ASP A 166 -24.16 -3.24 -1.55
N LEU A 167 -25.00 -2.57 -0.74
CA LEU A 167 -25.17 -2.94 0.68
C LEU A 167 -25.74 -4.35 0.87
N GLN A 168 -26.61 -4.80 -0.01
CA GLN A 168 -27.21 -6.14 0.08
C GLN A 168 -26.17 -7.22 -0.19
N THR A 169 -25.41 -7.06 -1.25
CA THR A 169 -24.31 -7.96 -1.63
C THR A 169 -23.18 -7.92 -0.59
N ALA A 170 -22.84 -6.74 -0.06
CA ALA A 170 -21.85 -6.59 1.01
C ALA A 170 -22.26 -7.33 2.28
N ARG A 171 -23.54 -7.27 2.69
CA ARG A 171 -24.06 -8.06 3.83
C ARG A 171 -23.90 -9.55 3.61
N ARG A 172 -24.29 -10.07 2.43
CA ARG A 172 -24.12 -11.48 2.10
C ARG A 172 -22.65 -11.92 2.19
N TRP A 173 -21.73 -11.14 1.62
CA TRP A 173 -20.31 -11.45 1.68
C TRP A 173 -19.73 -11.31 3.09
N THR A 174 -20.26 -10.41 3.92
CA THR A 174 -19.90 -10.29 5.33
C THR A 174 -20.31 -11.54 6.11
N GLU A 175 -21.54 -12.02 5.91
CA GLU A 175 -22.03 -13.26 6.53
C GLU A 175 -21.22 -14.46 6.06
N PHE A 176 -20.93 -14.56 4.76
CA PHE A 176 -20.04 -15.58 4.22
C PHE A 176 -18.65 -15.55 4.89
N ALA A 177 -18.01 -14.38 4.97
CA ALA A 177 -16.69 -14.24 5.59
C ALA A 177 -16.71 -14.67 7.06
N ARG A 178 -17.78 -14.34 7.81
CA ARG A 178 -17.96 -14.75 9.21
C ARG A 178 -18.15 -16.24 9.36
N ALA A 179 -18.87 -16.88 8.44
CA ALA A 179 -19.14 -18.32 8.45
C ALA A 179 -17.89 -19.15 8.08
N GLN A 180 -16.93 -18.59 7.33
CA GLN A 180 -15.75 -19.31 6.87
C GLN A 180 -14.54 -18.99 7.77
N ALA A 181 -14.06 -19.99 8.54
CA ALA A 181 -12.91 -19.82 9.41
C ALA A 181 -11.63 -19.42 8.68
N GLN A 182 -11.45 -19.90 7.44
CA GLN A 182 -10.29 -19.57 6.61
C GLN A 182 -10.33 -18.15 6.03
N VAL A 183 -11.46 -17.46 6.01
CA VAL A 183 -11.53 -16.08 5.55
C VAL A 183 -11.12 -15.16 6.69
N GLU A 184 -9.99 -14.45 6.49
CA GLU A 184 -9.49 -13.48 7.48
C GLU A 184 -10.43 -12.26 7.54
N PHE A 185 -10.74 -11.69 6.38
CA PHE A 185 -11.61 -10.51 6.26
C PHE A 185 -12.12 -10.28 4.84
N LEU A 186 -13.14 -9.43 4.75
CA LEU A 186 -13.67 -8.81 3.54
C LEU A 186 -13.18 -7.34 3.51
N GLU A 187 -12.32 -7.01 2.53
CA GLU A 187 -11.72 -5.71 2.37
C GLU A 187 -12.57 -4.81 1.50
N GLN A 188 -12.77 -3.58 1.97
CA GLN A 188 -13.47 -2.48 1.30
C GLN A 188 -14.73 -2.95 0.53
N PRO A 189 -15.74 -3.51 1.24
CA PRO A 189 -16.92 -4.03 0.57
C PRO A 189 -17.76 -2.96 -0.13
N LEU A 190 -17.87 -1.78 0.48
CA LEU A 190 -18.71 -0.68 0.00
C LEU A 190 -17.86 0.49 -0.51
N PRO A 191 -18.42 1.35 -1.37
CA PRO A 191 -17.76 2.60 -1.78
C PRO A 191 -17.29 3.44 -0.57
N VAL A 192 -16.26 4.26 -0.81
CA VAL A 192 -15.75 5.21 0.19
C VAL A 192 -16.87 6.14 0.66
N GLY A 193 -16.98 6.30 1.99
CA GLY A 193 -17.99 7.17 2.61
C GLY A 193 -19.42 6.60 2.63
N HIS A 194 -19.62 5.35 2.21
CA HIS A 194 -20.96 4.75 2.22
C HIS A 194 -21.46 4.52 3.65
N PRO A 195 -22.67 5.00 4.05
CA PRO A 195 -23.18 4.92 5.42
C PRO A 195 -23.44 3.48 5.90
N GLY A 196 -23.52 2.53 4.98
CA GLY A 196 -23.78 1.13 5.27
C GLY A 196 -22.69 0.44 6.10
N TYR A 197 -21.48 0.99 6.20
CA TYR A 197 -20.42 0.45 7.04
C TYR A 197 -20.85 0.29 8.51
N ALA A 198 -21.62 1.26 9.04
CA ALA A 198 -22.18 1.17 10.40
C ALA A 198 -23.05 -0.08 10.61
N SER A 199 -23.74 -0.54 9.56
CA SER A 199 -24.61 -1.72 9.65
C SER A 199 -23.88 -3.05 9.38
N LEU A 200 -22.72 -3.03 8.72
CA LEU A 200 -21.88 -4.21 8.55
C LEU A 200 -21.14 -4.55 9.85
N GLY A 201 -20.74 -3.52 10.61
CA GLY A 201 -19.89 -3.67 11.81
C GLY A 201 -18.44 -4.04 11.46
N PRO A 202 -17.55 -4.02 12.46
CA PRO A 202 -16.11 -4.19 12.23
C PRO A 202 -15.67 -5.65 12.10
N ASP A 203 -16.46 -6.61 12.56
CA ASP A 203 -16.07 -8.02 12.57
C ASP A 203 -15.85 -8.55 11.14
N LYS A 204 -14.62 -8.99 10.89
CA LYS A 204 -14.11 -9.43 9.58
C LYS A 204 -14.29 -8.42 8.43
N ILE A 205 -14.41 -7.14 8.72
CA ILE A 205 -14.40 -6.07 7.71
C ILE A 205 -13.09 -5.28 7.83
N ALA A 206 -12.41 -5.11 6.70
CA ALA A 206 -11.21 -4.29 6.59
C ALA A 206 -11.49 -3.06 5.73
N LEU A 207 -10.99 -1.88 6.18
CA LEU A 207 -11.00 -0.66 5.36
C LEU A 207 -9.65 -0.50 4.65
N ASP A 208 -9.69 -0.19 3.35
CA ASP A 208 -8.53 0.18 2.53
C ASP A 208 -8.67 1.65 2.09
N GLU A 209 -9.41 1.92 1.02
CA GLU A 209 -9.61 3.28 0.51
C GLU A 209 -10.31 4.21 1.51
N SER A 210 -11.17 3.65 2.37
CA SER A 210 -11.87 4.40 3.40
C SER A 210 -11.01 4.75 4.62
N PHE A 211 -9.84 4.15 4.81
CA PHE A 211 -8.99 4.39 5.97
C PHE A 211 -8.57 5.86 6.10
N LEU A 212 -8.20 6.51 4.99
CA LEU A 212 -7.74 7.90 4.96
C LEU A 212 -8.88 8.94 4.94
N THR A 213 -10.12 8.52 5.07
CA THR A 213 -11.28 9.44 5.11
C THR A 213 -11.69 9.75 6.55
N PRO A 214 -12.42 10.84 6.79
CA PRO A 214 -12.99 11.12 8.12
C PRO A 214 -13.77 9.91 8.66
N GLY A 215 -13.46 9.48 9.87
CA GLY A 215 -14.03 8.29 10.51
C GLY A 215 -13.34 6.97 10.17
N GLY A 216 -12.50 6.91 9.13
CA GLY A 216 -11.74 5.69 8.82
C GLY A 216 -10.64 5.40 9.84
N ILE A 217 -10.00 6.44 10.35
CA ILE A 217 -8.98 6.34 11.40
C ILE A 217 -9.53 5.81 12.74
N ASP A 218 -10.82 6.04 12.99
CA ASP A 218 -11.53 5.59 14.22
C ASP A 218 -12.21 4.23 14.03
N TRP A 219 -12.07 3.59 12.87
CA TRP A 219 -12.65 2.28 12.61
C TRP A 219 -12.10 1.24 13.59
N SER A 220 -12.98 0.56 14.32
CA SER A 220 -12.62 -0.43 15.34
C SER A 220 -12.38 -1.84 14.77
N GLY A 221 -12.25 -2.01 13.46
CA GLY A 221 -11.92 -3.26 12.80
C GLY A 221 -10.55 -3.21 12.13
N ILE A 222 -10.29 -4.15 11.24
CA ILE A 222 -9.06 -4.23 10.48
C ILE A 222 -8.93 -3.02 9.55
N VAL A 223 -7.72 -2.47 9.42
CA VAL A 223 -7.41 -1.47 8.40
C VAL A 223 -6.23 -1.93 7.55
N VAL A 224 -6.32 -1.63 6.26
CA VAL A 224 -5.23 -1.84 5.30
C VAL A 224 -4.52 -0.51 5.11
N VAL A 225 -3.27 -0.46 5.50
CA VAL A 225 -2.44 0.75 5.43
C VAL A 225 -1.47 0.63 4.26
N LYS A 226 -1.50 1.59 3.37
CA LYS A 226 -0.49 1.76 2.33
C LYS A 226 0.49 2.84 2.78
N PRO A 227 1.70 2.49 3.24
CA PRO A 227 2.62 3.44 3.87
C PRO A 227 2.86 4.72 3.07
N LEU A 228 2.97 4.62 1.75
CA LEU A 228 3.24 5.78 0.89
C LEU A 228 2.02 6.70 0.67
N LEU A 229 0.84 6.31 1.16
CA LEU A 229 -0.39 7.10 1.07
C LEU A 229 -0.84 7.64 2.45
N ALA A 230 -0.15 7.27 3.53
CA ALA A 230 -0.66 7.38 4.88
C ALA A 230 -0.15 8.62 5.67
N GLY A 231 0.54 9.54 5.03
CA GLY A 231 1.05 10.75 5.68
C GLY A 231 2.42 10.58 6.35
N ASP A 232 2.69 11.37 7.38
CA ASP A 232 3.96 11.28 8.12
C ASP A 232 4.07 9.93 8.85
N TRP A 233 5.25 9.31 8.78
CA TRP A 233 5.44 7.97 9.33
C TRP A 233 5.61 7.94 10.85
N ASP A 234 6.10 9.01 11.46
CA ASP A 234 6.14 9.08 12.93
C ASP A 234 4.72 9.20 13.50
N ASP A 235 3.86 9.99 12.86
CA ASP A 235 2.44 10.11 13.22
C ASP A 235 1.70 8.78 13.01
N LEU A 236 1.96 8.09 11.90
CA LEU A 236 1.38 6.78 11.63
C LEU A 236 1.80 5.73 12.67
N LEU A 237 3.08 5.70 13.04
CA LEU A 237 3.59 4.80 14.07
C LEU A 237 3.03 5.17 15.45
N ALA A 238 2.93 6.45 15.78
CA ALA A 238 2.29 6.92 17.01
C ALA A 238 0.81 6.51 17.07
N TRP A 239 0.05 6.75 16.00
CA TRP A 239 -1.34 6.28 15.89
C TRP A 239 -1.44 4.76 16.06
N ARG A 240 -0.53 3.99 15.46
CA ARG A 240 -0.54 2.52 15.59
C ARG A 240 -0.40 2.06 17.04
N THR A 241 0.39 2.76 17.88
CA THR A 241 0.55 2.39 19.30
C THR A 241 -0.73 2.54 20.12
N THR A 242 -1.65 3.38 19.69
CA THR A 242 -2.94 3.62 20.37
C THR A 242 -4.01 2.62 19.95
N ARG A 243 -3.72 1.74 18.96
CA ARG A 243 -4.69 0.87 18.33
C ARG A 243 -4.50 -0.59 18.75
N ALA A 244 -5.56 -1.22 19.23
CA ALA A 244 -5.57 -2.65 19.56
C ALA A 244 -5.86 -3.54 18.35
N ASP A 245 -6.60 -3.01 17.35
CA ASP A 245 -7.04 -3.78 16.20
C ASP A 245 -5.92 -4.03 15.19
N ALA A 246 -6.11 -5.05 14.35
CA ALA A 246 -5.13 -5.45 13.36
C ALA A 246 -4.93 -4.39 12.28
N VAL A 247 -3.66 -4.17 11.91
CA VAL A 247 -3.24 -3.36 10.78
C VAL A 247 -2.55 -4.27 9.77
N VAL A 248 -2.96 -4.17 8.51
CA VAL A 248 -2.36 -4.89 7.38
C VAL A 248 -1.63 -3.89 6.50
N TYR A 249 -0.31 -3.96 6.46
CA TYR A 249 0.48 -3.12 5.56
C TYR A 249 0.43 -3.68 4.12
N SER A 250 0.20 -2.81 3.15
CA SER A 250 0.01 -3.20 1.76
C SER A 250 0.72 -2.26 0.79
N SER A 251 1.06 -2.78 -0.38
CA SER A 251 1.67 -2.06 -1.49
C SER A 251 0.67 -1.10 -2.14
N CYS A 252 1.18 0.05 -2.60
CA CYS A 252 0.51 0.92 -3.56
C CYS A 252 1.16 0.85 -4.96
N PHE A 253 1.81 -0.26 -5.29
CA PHE A 253 2.53 -0.47 -6.55
C PHE A 253 3.72 0.49 -6.72
N GLU A 254 4.46 0.66 -5.66
CA GLU A 254 5.66 1.47 -5.55
C GLU A 254 6.85 0.89 -6.32
N THR A 255 7.89 1.72 -6.54
CA THR A 255 9.20 1.27 -7.01
C THR A 255 10.00 0.60 -5.88
N ALA A 256 11.21 0.14 -6.20
CA ALA A 256 12.10 -0.46 -5.20
C ALA A 256 12.38 0.48 -4.01
N ILE A 257 12.53 1.80 -4.23
CA ILE A 257 12.76 2.78 -3.15
C ILE A 257 11.56 2.84 -2.20
N GLY A 258 10.37 3.05 -2.74
CA GLY A 258 9.16 3.11 -1.92
C GLY A 258 8.90 1.80 -1.19
N ARG A 259 9.14 0.66 -1.86
CA ARG A 259 8.97 -0.66 -1.28
C ARG A 259 9.93 -0.93 -0.13
N GLN A 260 11.20 -0.53 -0.27
CA GLN A 260 12.18 -0.64 0.81
C GLN A 260 11.71 0.11 2.07
N GLY A 261 11.26 1.35 1.90
CA GLY A 261 10.72 2.15 3.00
C GLY A 261 9.45 1.59 3.60
N ALA A 262 8.50 1.16 2.75
CA ALA A 262 7.22 0.61 3.20
C ALA A 262 7.39 -0.71 3.98
N LEU A 263 8.31 -1.58 3.56
CA LEU A 263 8.62 -2.82 4.27
C LEU A 263 9.35 -2.54 5.60
N TRP A 264 10.28 -1.58 5.62
CA TRP A 264 10.89 -1.14 6.86
C TRP A 264 9.84 -0.62 7.83
N LEU A 265 8.94 0.26 7.39
CA LEU A 265 7.88 0.80 8.25
C LEU A 265 6.97 -0.32 8.80
N ALA A 266 6.53 -1.25 7.94
CA ALA A 266 5.74 -2.39 8.38
C ALA A 266 6.46 -3.23 9.45
N SER A 267 7.79 -3.35 9.37
CA SER A 267 8.59 -4.08 10.36
C SER A 267 8.73 -3.38 11.70
N GLN A 268 8.40 -2.09 11.79
CA GLN A 268 8.39 -1.36 13.07
C GLN A 268 7.15 -1.67 13.91
N ASP A 269 6.11 -2.25 13.31
CA ASP A 269 4.94 -2.73 14.04
C ASP A 269 5.17 -4.18 14.51
N PRO A 270 5.37 -4.43 15.83
CA PRO A 270 5.61 -5.78 16.33
C PRO A 270 4.41 -6.72 16.15
N ALA A 271 3.23 -6.18 15.89
CA ALA A 271 2.02 -6.95 15.59
C ALA A 271 1.76 -7.08 14.08
N ALA A 272 2.67 -6.62 13.22
CA ALA A 272 2.54 -6.80 11.79
C ALA A 272 2.53 -8.30 11.44
N GLY A 273 1.42 -8.75 10.88
CA GLY A 273 1.26 -10.11 10.37
C GLY A 273 1.65 -10.23 8.90
N THR A 274 0.83 -10.97 8.15
CA THR A 274 1.02 -11.14 6.69
C THR A 274 0.69 -9.84 5.96
N VAL A 275 1.67 -9.33 5.21
CA VAL A 275 1.57 -8.08 4.43
C VAL A 275 1.03 -8.31 3.02
N GLY A 276 0.56 -7.25 2.35
CA GLY A 276 -0.01 -7.28 1.00
C GLY A 276 0.95 -6.73 -0.07
N PHE A 277 2.12 -7.35 -0.26
CA PHE A 277 3.16 -6.84 -1.17
C PHE A 277 3.41 -7.72 -2.40
N ASP A 278 2.53 -8.64 -2.77
CA ASP A 278 2.67 -9.47 -3.98
C ASP A 278 2.22 -8.71 -5.26
N THR A 279 2.86 -7.58 -5.51
CA THR A 279 2.56 -6.66 -6.62
C THR A 279 3.67 -6.58 -7.67
N LEU A 280 4.80 -7.27 -7.43
CA LEU A 280 5.93 -7.30 -8.38
C LEU A 280 5.52 -7.99 -9.68
N GLY A 281 6.09 -7.50 -10.80
CA GLY A 281 5.77 -8.04 -12.12
C GLY A 281 4.43 -7.55 -12.70
N ARG A 282 3.69 -6.68 -12.01
CA ARG A 282 2.46 -6.07 -12.56
C ARG A 282 2.76 -4.98 -13.61
N PHE A 283 3.93 -4.38 -13.55
CA PHE A 283 4.40 -3.41 -14.55
C PHE A 283 5.15 -4.09 -15.70
N GLU A 284 5.22 -3.41 -16.83
CA GLU A 284 6.19 -3.73 -17.88
C GLU A 284 7.62 -3.70 -17.28
N SER A 285 8.56 -4.41 -17.92
CA SER A 285 9.94 -4.47 -17.41
C SER A 285 10.61 -3.10 -17.60
N ASP A 286 10.53 -2.27 -16.57
CA ASP A 286 11.09 -0.92 -16.56
C ASP A 286 12.33 -0.77 -15.65
N GLY A 287 12.78 -1.88 -15.03
CA GLY A 287 13.91 -1.88 -14.12
C GLY A 287 13.63 -1.15 -12.79
N ARG A 288 12.38 -0.92 -12.41
CA ARG A 288 12.02 -0.23 -11.16
C ARG A 288 11.72 -1.19 -10.01
N ASP A 289 11.49 -2.47 -10.31
CA ASP A 289 11.32 -3.54 -9.32
C ASP A 289 12.66 -4.24 -9.11
N ARG A 290 13.14 -4.33 -7.86
CA ARG A 290 14.42 -4.95 -7.49
C ARG A 290 14.27 -6.05 -6.45
N HIS A 291 13.16 -6.03 -5.71
CA HIS A 291 12.85 -7.02 -4.70
C HIS A 291 12.42 -8.35 -5.33
N ALA A 292 12.61 -9.43 -4.61
CA ALA A 292 12.11 -10.74 -5.04
C ALA A 292 10.59 -10.86 -4.79
N ALA A 293 9.88 -11.47 -5.75
CA ALA A 293 8.50 -11.89 -5.57
C ALA A 293 8.45 -13.24 -4.82
N GLY A 294 7.41 -13.45 -4.01
CA GLY A 294 7.23 -14.72 -3.31
C GLY A 294 6.39 -14.61 -2.04
N PRO A 295 6.31 -15.69 -1.27
CA PRO A 295 5.52 -15.76 -0.04
C PRO A 295 6.10 -14.92 1.11
N SER A 296 7.24 -14.28 0.87
CA SER A 296 7.88 -13.33 1.79
C SER A 296 8.25 -12.05 1.04
N ALA A 297 8.03 -10.91 1.69
CA ALA A 297 8.48 -9.61 1.21
C ALA A 297 9.69 -9.19 2.07
N SER A 298 10.87 -9.05 1.45
CA SER A 298 12.13 -8.80 2.13
C SER A 298 12.74 -7.48 1.68
N GLY A 299 13.44 -6.79 2.60
CA GLY A 299 14.24 -5.64 2.27
C GLY A 299 15.52 -6.00 1.49
N LEU A 300 16.23 -4.98 1.01
CA LEU A 300 17.46 -5.07 0.20
C LEU A 300 18.64 -4.40 0.94
N PRO A 301 19.19 -5.03 1.96
CA PRO A 301 20.33 -4.45 2.68
C PRO A 301 21.55 -4.37 1.75
N GLY A 302 22.26 -3.23 1.79
CA GLY A 302 23.47 -3.03 1.01
C GLY A 302 23.26 -2.83 -0.49
N TYR A 303 22.03 -2.63 -0.94
CA TYR A 303 21.74 -2.32 -2.34
C TYR A 303 22.29 -0.93 -2.73
N ASP A 304 22.74 -0.78 -3.96
CA ASP A 304 23.23 0.50 -4.49
C ASP A 304 22.08 1.45 -4.88
N TRP A 305 21.55 2.15 -3.88
CA TRP A 305 20.47 3.11 -4.07
C TRP A 305 20.90 4.36 -4.83
N ALA A 306 22.19 4.71 -4.77
CA ALA A 306 22.72 5.82 -5.54
C ALA A 306 22.77 5.48 -7.02
N GLY A 307 23.25 4.29 -7.38
CA GLY A 307 23.18 3.77 -8.75
C GLY A 307 21.74 3.67 -9.24
N PHE A 308 20.83 3.14 -8.42
CA PHE A 308 19.40 3.09 -8.77
C PHE A 308 18.83 4.48 -9.08
N TRP A 309 19.15 5.48 -8.26
CA TRP A 309 18.75 6.88 -8.51
C TRP A 309 19.29 7.40 -9.85
N HIS A 310 20.55 7.12 -10.17
CA HIS A 310 21.15 7.57 -11.41
C HIS A 310 20.48 6.95 -12.65
N ASP A 311 20.08 5.69 -12.56
CA ASP A 311 19.40 4.94 -13.61
C ASP A 311 17.93 5.36 -13.84
N LEU A 312 17.34 6.16 -12.96
CA LEU A 312 16.01 6.72 -13.15
C LEU A 312 16.03 7.79 -14.25
N THR A 313 15.42 7.52 -15.36
CA THR A 313 15.27 8.45 -16.49
C THR A 313 13.82 8.85 -16.68
#